data_4da86dc17c89454f35e7e376e05bec40
#
_entry.id   4da86dc17c89454f35e7e376e05bec40
#
_cell.length_a   1.000
_cell.length_b   1.000
_cell.length_c   1.000
_cell.angle_alpha   90.00
_cell.angle_beta   90.00
_cell.angle_gamma   90.00
#
_symmetry.space_group_name_H-M   'P 1'
#
loop_
_entity.id
_entity.type
_entity.pdbx_description
1 polymer ?
#
loop_
_entity_poly.entity_id
_entity_poly.type
_entity_poly.pdbx_seq_one_letter_code
_entity_poly.pdbx_strand_id
1 'polypeptide(L)'
;MTDDGVLLFAWRGCLFRVADRVQPPKAGSLFFCRHLPVREGERMLEIGAGLGLAAVLAAKTGVRVVATDVVEEAVETVRVNALLNGVTVDARLGDCYAPVAGERFDLICTNPPQMPTPPGRERDDPAAAADNGGVDGWEILDRVIEGARDHLGPRGRLVFAIFAFLGRKTAFRKLERHGFAPSVLASEVQSFPRIGYERLDHIRGLDGEGTLSPVGVPATVERLLVQGSLA
;
A
#
# COMPACT_ATOMS: atom_id res chain seq x y z
N MET A 1 -11.57 5.33 35.98
CA MET A 1 -11.88 5.87 34.65
C MET A 1 -10.88 5.20 33.71
N THR A 2 -11.32 4.17 33.02
CA THR A 2 -10.56 3.61 31.89
C THR A 2 -10.65 4.67 30.81
N ASP A 3 -9.54 5.30 30.53
CA ASP A 3 -9.41 6.25 29.43
C ASP A 3 -9.33 5.40 28.15
N ASP A 4 -10.48 4.94 27.65
CA ASP A 4 -10.59 4.26 26.36
C ASP A 4 -10.36 5.31 25.27
N GLY A 5 -9.16 5.86 25.26
CA GLY A 5 -8.74 6.89 24.34
C GLY A 5 -8.85 6.41 22.89
N VAL A 6 -9.85 6.91 22.17
CA VAL A 6 -9.98 6.66 20.74
C VAL A 6 -8.99 7.56 20.00
N LEU A 7 -8.00 6.97 19.32
CA LEU A 7 -7.12 7.73 18.44
C LEU A 7 -7.87 8.08 17.15
N LEU A 8 -7.99 9.37 16.90
CA LEU A 8 -8.60 9.91 15.68
C LEU A 8 -7.54 10.60 14.82
N PHE A 9 -7.62 10.37 13.53
CA PHE A 9 -6.81 11.03 12.51
C PHE A 9 -7.72 11.77 11.54
N ALA A 10 -7.49 13.07 11.32
CA ALA A 10 -8.25 13.88 10.39
C ALA A 10 -7.41 14.28 9.18
N TRP A 11 -7.91 14.06 7.98
CA TRP A 11 -7.22 14.44 6.74
C TRP A 11 -8.18 14.62 5.57
N ARG A 12 -7.97 15.67 4.77
CA ARG A 12 -8.78 16.01 3.57
C ARG A 12 -10.29 16.01 3.83
N GLY A 13 -10.70 16.55 4.98
CA GLY A 13 -12.12 16.63 5.35
C GLY A 13 -12.74 15.29 5.78
N CYS A 14 -11.93 14.25 5.94
CA CYS A 14 -12.35 12.95 6.47
C CYS A 14 -11.77 12.72 7.87
N LEU A 15 -12.53 11.95 8.67
CA LEU A 15 -12.14 11.54 10.01
C LEU A 15 -11.95 10.02 10.06
N PHE A 16 -10.87 9.56 10.65
CA PHE A 16 -10.52 8.15 10.74
C PHE A 16 -10.27 7.75 12.19
N ARG A 17 -10.94 6.69 12.63
CA ARG A 17 -10.59 5.98 13.85
C ARG A 17 -9.40 5.06 13.56
N VAL A 18 -8.38 5.10 14.41
CA VAL A 18 -7.23 4.18 14.35
C VAL A 18 -7.44 3.11 15.41
N ALA A 19 -7.59 1.87 15.00
CA ALA A 19 -7.70 0.73 15.92
C ALA A 19 -6.32 0.30 16.42
N ASP A 20 -6.25 -0.37 17.57
CA ASP A 20 -5.01 -0.69 18.28
C ASP A 20 -4.04 -1.55 17.45
N ARG A 21 -4.56 -2.48 16.63
CA ARG A 21 -3.77 -3.40 15.81
C ARG A 21 -3.61 -2.93 14.36
N VAL A 22 -4.04 -1.71 14.06
CA VAL A 22 -3.92 -1.11 12.73
C VAL A 22 -2.93 0.03 12.77
N GLN A 23 -1.96 0.03 11.85
CA GLN A 23 -0.98 1.11 11.80
C GLN A 23 -1.65 2.48 11.55
N PRO A 24 -1.31 3.51 12.32
CA PRO A 24 -1.68 4.87 11.98
C PRO A 24 -1.05 5.29 10.65
N PRO A 25 -1.66 6.24 9.91
CA PRO A 25 -1.14 6.70 8.65
C PRO A 25 0.28 7.27 8.81
N LYS A 26 1.19 6.79 7.98
CA LYS A 26 2.57 7.30 7.86
C LYS A 26 2.68 8.20 6.62
N ALA A 27 3.80 8.91 6.47
CA ALA A 27 4.07 9.75 5.31
C ALA A 27 3.84 9.00 3.97
N GLY A 28 4.21 7.71 3.91
CA GLY A 28 3.97 6.86 2.74
C GLY A 28 2.49 6.64 2.42
N SER A 29 1.64 6.47 3.44
CA SER A 29 0.18 6.34 3.23
C SER A 29 -0.40 7.65 2.70
N LEU A 30 0.04 8.80 3.22
CA LEU A 30 -0.42 10.11 2.76
C LEU A 30 0.06 10.42 1.34
N PHE A 31 1.30 10.06 1.00
CA PHE A 31 1.84 10.16 -0.36
C PHE A 31 1.01 9.31 -1.33
N PHE A 32 0.78 8.05 -1.01
CA PHE A 32 -0.02 7.13 -1.81
C PHE A 32 -1.42 7.71 -2.11
N CYS A 33 -2.16 8.09 -1.07
CA CYS A 33 -3.51 8.65 -1.22
C CYS A 33 -3.54 10.01 -1.95
N ARG A 34 -2.46 10.81 -1.83
CA ARG A 34 -2.37 12.12 -2.49
C ARG A 34 -2.29 12.01 -4.00
N HIS A 35 -1.64 10.97 -4.48
CA HIS A 35 -1.32 10.78 -5.89
C HIS A 35 -2.08 9.61 -6.55
N LEU A 36 -2.93 8.89 -5.81
CA LEU A 36 -3.72 7.79 -6.36
C LEU A 36 -4.68 8.32 -7.46
N PRO A 37 -4.56 7.84 -8.71
CA PRO A 37 -5.29 8.41 -9.86
C PRO A 37 -6.69 7.81 -9.99
N VAL A 38 -7.58 8.09 -9.04
CA VAL A 38 -8.97 7.65 -9.05
C VAL A 38 -9.84 8.51 -9.99
N ARG A 39 -10.86 7.92 -10.59
CA ARG A 39 -11.84 8.62 -11.45
C ARG A 39 -13.24 8.24 -11.01
N GLU A 40 -14.15 9.21 -11.01
CA GLU A 40 -15.56 9.00 -10.68
C GLU A 40 -16.16 7.86 -11.53
N GLY A 41 -16.98 7.03 -10.89
CA GLY A 41 -17.65 5.90 -11.54
C GLY A 41 -16.80 4.63 -11.71
N GLU A 42 -15.48 4.71 -11.52
CA GLU A 42 -14.61 3.51 -11.55
C GLU A 42 -14.95 2.51 -10.45
N ARG A 43 -14.58 1.28 -10.71
CA ARG A 43 -14.54 0.21 -9.70
C ARG A 43 -13.10 -0.04 -9.28
N MET A 44 -12.80 0.20 -8.00
CA MET A 44 -11.45 0.08 -7.43
C MET A 44 -11.35 -1.10 -6.46
N LEU A 45 -10.24 -1.81 -6.50
CA LEU A 45 -9.80 -2.72 -5.46
C LEU A 45 -8.59 -2.14 -4.74
N GLU A 46 -8.69 -1.98 -3.42
CA GLU A 46 -7.54 -1.73 -2.55
C GLU A 46 -7.14 -3.03 -1.84
N ILE A 47 -5.90 -3.49 -2.03
CA ILE A 47 -5.33 -4.67 -1.36
C ILE A 47 -4.47 -4.20 -0.18
N GLY A 48 -4.71 -4.76 1.02
CA GLY A 48 -4.03 -4.34 2.25
C GLY A 48 -4.51 -2.96 2.71
N ALA A 49 -5.82 -2.80 2.89
CA ALA A 49 -6.44 -1.51 3.13
C ALA A 49 -6.10 -0.88 4.49
N GLY A 50 -5.73 -1.70 5.50
CA GLY A 50 -5.39 -1.24 6.84
C GLY A 50 -6.45 -0.33 7.45
N LEU A 51 -6.12 0.96 7.59
CA LEU A 51 -7.05 1.98 8.10
C LEU A 51 -8.21 2.31 7.15
N GLY A 52 -8.12 1.94 5.87
CA GLY A 52 -9.08 2.32 4.83
C GLY A 52 -8.92 3.74 4.31
N LEU A 53 -7.73 4.32 4.44
CA LEU A 53 -7.51 5.71 4.08
C LEU A 53 -7.77 5.96 2.58
N ALA A 54 -7.19 5.17 1.70
CA ALA A 54 -7.38 5.32 0.26
C ALA A 54 -8.81 4.90 -0.16
N ALA A 55 -9.33 3.82 0.42
CA ALA A 55 -10.70 3.36 0.17
C ALA A 55 -11.75 4.45 0.45
N VAL A 56 -11.70 5.05 1.64
CA VAL A 56 -12.66 6.10 2.03
C VAL A 56 -12.52 7.33 1.16
N LEU A 57 -11.29 7.80 0.92
CA LEU A 57 -11.05 8.97 0.07
C LEU A 57 -11.49 8.74 -1.38
N ALA A 58 -11.26 7.56 -1.94
CA ALA A 58 -11.73 7.20 -3.27
C ALA A 58 -13.27 7.14 -3.32
N ALA A 59 -13.92 6.53 -2.32
CA ALA A 59 -15.38 6.48 -2.24
C ALA A 59 -16.01 7.87 -2.16
N LYS A 60 -15.34 8.85 -1.52
CA LYS A 60 -15.78 10.26 -1.50
C LYS A 60 -15.82 10.91 -2.88
N THR A 61 -15.09 10.39 -3.86
CA THR A 61 -15.05 10.90 -5.24
C THR A 61 -15.99 10.11 -6.18
N GLY A 62 -16.90 9.29 -5.65
CA GLY A 62 -17.84 8.51 -6.45
C GLY A 62 -17.28 7.20 -7.02
N VAL A 63 -16.15 6.74 -6.53
CA VAL A 63 -15.57 5.43 -6.87
C VAL A 63 -16.29 4.31 -6.10
N ARG A 64 -16.59 3.20 -6.76
CA ARG A 64 -17.11 1.98 -6.12
C ARG A 64 -15.93 1.17 -5.61
N VAL A 65 -15.76 1.12 -4.30
CA VAL A 65 -14.56 0.55 -3.67
C VAL A 65 -14.84 -0.82 -3.06
N VAL A 66 -14.00 -1.78 -3.41
CA VAL A 66 -13.77 -3.02 -2.66
C VAL A 66 -12.41 -2.89 -1.99
N ALA A 67 -12.33 -3.24 -0.71
CA ALA A 67 -11.11 -3.18 0.08
C ALA A 67 -10.86 -4.55 0.72
N THR A 68 -9.66 -5.10 0.58
CA THR A 68 -9.31 -6.39 1.19
C THR A 68 -8.18 -6.22 2.20
N ASP A 69 -8.20 -7.00 3.26
CA ASP A 69 -7.10 -7.10 4.22
C ASP A 69 -7.08 -8.49 4.84
N VAL A 70 -5.90 -8.98 5.25
CA VAL A 70 -5.73 -10.26 5.95
C VAL A 70 -6.02 -10.15 7.44
N VAL A 71 -6.07 -8.92 7.99
CA VAL A 71 -6.33 -8.64 9.40
C VAL A 71 -7.80 -8.28 9.57
N GLU A 72 -8.55 -9.09 10.32
CA GLU A 72 -9.98 -8.87 10.55
C GLU A 72 -10.28 -7.49 11.15
N GLU A 73 -9.44 -7.04 12.07
CA GLU A 73 -9.56 -5.74 12.72
C GLU A 73 -9.36 -4.56 11.74
N ALA A 74 -8.51 -4.74 10.72
CA ALA A 74 -8.37 -3.78 9.64
C ALA A 74 -9.65 -3.71 8.79
N VAL A 75 -10.25 -4.85 8.44
CA VAL A 75 -11.51 -4.92 7.70
C VAL A 75 -12.63 -4.19 8.47
N GLU A 76 -12.75 -4.44 9.78
CA GLU A 76 -13.74 -3.74 10.61
C GLU A 76 -13.43 -2.24 10.72
N THR A 77 -12.15 -1.87 10.83
CA THR A 77 -11.73 -0.47 10.85
C THR A 77 -12.11 0.26 9.56
N VAL A 78 -11.96 -0.38 8.39
CA VAL A 78 -12.42 0.16 7.10
C VAL A 78 -13.91 0.43 7.12
N ARG A 79 -14.74 -0.50 7.63
CA ARG A 79 -16.20 -0.34 7.73
C ARG A 79 -16.60 0.83 8.63
N VAL A 80 -15.99 0.92 9.82
CA VAL A 80 -16.20 2.01 10.76
C VAL A 80 -15.82 3.35 10.12
N ASN A 81 -14.66 3.42 9.47
CA ASN A 81 -14.19 4.66 8.87
C ASN A 81 -15.02 5.06 7.63
N ALA A 82 -15.51 4.11 6.85
CA ALA A 82 -16.46 4.40 5.78
C ALA A 82 -17.77 5.02 6.34
N LEU A 83 -18.33 4.41 7.40
CA LEU A 83 -19.53 4.92 8.05
C LEU A 83 -19.32 6.33 8.64
N LEU A 84 -18.20 6.56 9.35
CA LEU A 84 -17.85 7.87 9.92
C LEU A 84 -17.79 8.98 8.86
N ASN A 85 -17.45 8.62 7.63
CA ASN A 85 -17.33 9.56 6.54
C ASN A 85 -18.54 9.58 5.59
N GLY A 86 -19.62 8.83 5.90
CA GLY A 86 -20.84 8.79 5.09
C GLY A 86 -20.62 8.23 3.69
N VAL A 87 -19.73 7.23 3.54
CA VAL A 87 -19.48 6.51 2.29
C VAL A 87 -19.67 5.01 2.47
N THR A 88 -19.78 4.29 1.35
CA THR A 88 -19.83 2.83 1.32
C THR A 88 -18.54 2.27 0.77
N VAL A 89 -17.93 1.32 1.49
CA VAL A 89 -16.79 0.52 1.07
C VAL A 89 -17.12 -0.95 1.33
N ASP A 90 -16.97 -1.80 0.33
CA ASP A 90 -17.13 -3.25 0.47
C ASP A 90 -15.83 -3.84 1.03
N ALA A 91 -15.74 -3.95 2.35
CA ALA A 91 -14.55 -4.44 3.04
C ALA A 91 -14.62 -5.94 3.31
N ARG A 92 -13.63 -6.70 2.85
CA ARG A 92 -13.59 -8.17 2.87
C ARG A 92 -12.31 -8.70 3.51
N LEU A 93 -12.45 -9.70 4.35
CA LEU A 93 -11.32 -10.43 4.94
C LEU A 93 -10.75 -11.43 3.94
N GLY A 94 -9.44 -11.43 3.77
CA GLY A 94 -8.72 -12.43 3.00
C GLY A 94 -7.45 -11.91 2.37
N ASP A 95 -6.70 -12.84 1.79
CA ASP A 95 -5.38 -12.59 1.26
C ASP A 95 -5.41 -12.21 -0.22
N CYS A 96 -4.81 -11.08 -0.55
CA CYS A 96 -4.71 -10.54 -1.91
C CYS A 96 -6.04 -10.59 -2.68
N TYR A 97 -6.12 -11.45 -3.71
CA TYR A 97 -7.27 -11.58 -4.59
C TYR A 97 -8.30 -12.64 -4.17
N ALA A 98 -8.00 -13.47 -3.17
CA ALA A 98 -8.88 -14.55 -2.77
C ALA A 98 -10.34 -14.10 -2.48
N PRO A 99 -10.58 -12.95 -1.79
CA PRO A 99 -11.94 -12.49 -1.52
C PRO A 99 -12.68 -11.95 -2.75
N VAL A 100 -12.00 -11.74 -3.87
CA VAL A 100 -12.54 -11.12 -5.09
C VAL A 100 -12.37 -11.99 -6.34
N ALA A 101 -12.29 -13.31 -6.15
CA ALA A 101 -12.13 -14.26 -7.24
C ALA A 101 -13.21 -14.07 -8.33
N GLY A 102 -12.76 -13.96 -9.59
CA GLY A 102 -13.64 -13.75 -10.74
C GLY A 102 -14.18 -12.32 -10.94
N GLU A 103 -13.84 -11.39 -10.05
CA GLU A 103 -14.23 -9.99 -10.17
C GLU A 103 -13.17 -9.19 -10.96
N ARG A 104 -13.63 -8.12 -11.63
CA ARG A 104 -12.75 -7.22 -12.40
C ARG A 104 -12.92 -5.78 -11.96
N PHE A 105 -11.81 -5.03 -12.04
CA PHE A 105 -11.69 -3.66 -11.56
C PHE A 105 -11.06 -2.76 -12.63
N ASP A 106 -11.38 -1.48 -12.57
CA ASP A 106 -10.75 -0.45 -13.40
C ASP A 106 -9.42 0.00 -12.82
N LEU A 107 -9.32 -0.05 -11.48
CA LEU A 107 -8.11 0.27 -10.73
C LEU A 107 -7.89 -0.78 -9.64
N ILE A 108 -6.71 -1.38 -9.62
CA ILE A 108 -6.21 -2.14 -8.47
C ILE A 108 -5.10 -1.30 -7.85
N CYS A 109 -5.12 -1.14 -6.54
CA CYS A 109 -4.10 -0.36 -5.85
C CYS A 109 -3.65 -1.01 -4.54
N THR A 110 -2.42 -0.73 -4.14
CA THR A 110 -1.86 -1.21 -2.87
C THR A 110 -0.69 -0.36 -2.39
N ASN A 111 -0.58 -0.21 -1.08
CA ASN A 111 0.61 0.28 -0.40
C ASN A 111 1.03 -0.75 0.66
N PRO A 112 1.55 -1.91 0.25
CA PRO A 112 1.72 -3.07 1.11
C PRO A 112 2.95 -2.95 2.01
N PRO A 113 3.13 -3.90 2.95
CA PRO A 113 4.42 -4.14 3.57
C PRO A 113 5.50 -4.31 2.52
N GLN A 114 6.58 -3.54 2.61
CA GLN A 114 7.63 -3.51 1.59
C GLN A 114 9.04 -3.22 2.15
N MET A 115 9.16 -3.16 3.47
CA MET A 115 10.48 -3.01 4.08
C MET A 115 11.21 -4.35 4.02
N PRO A 116 12.38 -4.44 3.35
CA PRO A 116 13.19 -5.65 3.34
C PRO A 116 13.48 -6.11 4.77
N THR A 117 13.24 -7.38 5.02
CA THR A 117 13.30 -7.97 6.36
C THR A 117 14.27 -9.14 6.34
N PRO A 118 15.46 -9.02 6.94
CA PRO A 118 16.38 -10.14 7.07
C PRO A 118 15.73 -11.30 7.83
N PRO A 119 16.03 -12.56 7.49
CA PRO A 119 15.51 -13.72 8.21
C PRO A 119 15.76 -13.62 9.73
N GLY A 120 14.74 -13.91 10.53
CA GLY A 120 14.79 -13.80 11.99
C GLY A 120 14.68 -12.38 12.52
N ARG A 121 14.34 -11.41 11.68
CA ARG A 121 14.04 -10.01 12.05
C ARG A 121 12.61 -9.62 11.73
N GLU A 122 11.77 -10.58 11.49
CA GLU A 122 10.31 -10.42 11.33
C GLU A 122 9.71 -9.93 12.64
N ARG A 123 8.67 -9.11 12.54
CA ARG A 123 7.90 -8.62 13.67
C ARG A 123 6.58 -9.36 13.73
N ASP A 124 6.26 -9.95 14.87
CA ASP A 124 5.06 -10.77 15.09
C ASP A 124 3.85 -9.93 15.52
N ASP A 125 4.06 -8.71 16.01
CA ASP A 125 2.97 -7.78 16.33
C ASP A 125 2.22 -7.40 15.05
N PRO A 126 0.88 -7.55 14.99
CA PRO A 126 0.11 -7.29 13.77
C PRO A 126 0.28 -5.87 13.20
N ALA A 127 0.38 -4.85 14.07
CA ALA A 127 0.65 -3.49 13.61
C ALA A 127 2.06 -3.33 13.07
N ALA A 128 3.03 -4.09 13.62
CA ALA A 128 4.41 -4.09 13.18
C ALA A 128 4.67 -5.04 12.01
N ALA A 129 3.84 -6.08 11.83
CA ALA A 129 3.90 -6.98 10.66
C ALA A 129 3.69 -6.23 9.35
N ALA A 130 2.95 -5.10 9.37
CA ALA A 130 2.83 -4.20 8.22
C ALA A 130 4.18 -3.57 7.77
N ASP A 131 5.27 -3.76 8.52
CA ASP A 131 6.63 -3.38 8.12
C ASP A 131 7.45 -4.56 7.56
N ASN A 132 6.90 -5.78 7.48
CA ASN A 132 7.61 -6.97 6.96
C ASN A 132 7.28 -7.15 5.46
N GLY A 133 8.21 -6.81 4.60
CA GLY A 133 8.05 -6.93 3.14
C GLY A 133 8.67 -8.19 2.53
N GLY A 134 9.04 -9.18 3.36
CA GLY A 134 9.86 -10.30 2.93
C GLY A 134 11.34 -9.92 2.82
N VAL A 135 12.19 -10.86 2.44
CA VAL A 135 13.64 -10.69 2.44
C VAL A 135 14.09 -9.53 1.54
N ASP A 136 13.47 -9.36 0.41
CA ASP A 136 13.81 -8.32 -0.60
C ASP A 136 12.81 -7.17 -0.68
N GLY A 137 11.74 -7.19 0.11
CA GLY A 137 10.69 -6.18 0.11
C GLY A 137 9.62 -6.35 -0.97
N TRP A 138 9.66 -7.43 -1.75
CA TRP A 138 8.77 -7.67 -2.88
C TRP A 138 7.70 -8.75 -2.63
N GLU A 139 7.74 -9.45 -1.51
CA GLU A 139 6.91 -10.63 -1.25
C GLU A 139 5.42 -10.41 -1.56
N ILE A 140 4.81 -9.35 -1.05
CA ILE A 140 3.41 -9.04 -1.30
C ILE A 140 3.21 -8.43 -2.68
N LEU A 141 4.11 -7.52 -3.10
CA LEU A 141 4.00 -6.87 -4.40
C LEU A 141 4.10 -7.86 -5.57
N ASP A 142 4.94 -8.88 -5.48
CA ASP A 142 5.04 -9.90 -6.52
C ASP A 142 3.70 -10.63 -6.70
N ARG A 143 3.06 -11.04 -5.63
CA ARG A 143 1.75 -11.68 -5.65
C ARG A 143 0.65 -10.76 -6.20
N VAL A 144 0.71 -9.47 -5.84
CA VAL A 144 -0.23 -8.48 -6.36
C VAL A 144 -0.02 -8.26 -7.86
N ILE A 145 1.22 -8.13 -8.33
CA ILE A 145 1.53 -7.95 -9.76
C ILE A 145 1.11 -9.18 -10.57
N GLU A 146 1.42 -10.37 -10.07
CA GLU A 146 1.10 -11.65 -10.73
C GLU A 146 -0.41 -11.82 -10.96
N GLY A 147 -1.23 -11.57 -9.92
CA GLY A 147 -2.68 -11.74 -10.00
C GLY A 147 -3.43 -10.58 -10.66
N ALA A 148 -2.79 -9.41 -10.85
CA ALA A 148 -3.49 -8.20 -11.26
C ALA A 148 -4.20 -8.32 -12.62
N ARG A 149 -3.57 -8.99 -13.59
CA ARG A 149 -4.12 -9.11 -14.95
C ARG A 149 -5.46 -9.83 -14.99
N ASP A 150 -5.64 -10.84 -14.16
CA ASP A 150 -6.87 -11.62 -14.11
C ASP A 150 -8.04 -10.87 -13.47
N HIS A 151 -7.72 -9.81 -12.72
CA HIS A 151 -8.66 -8.99 -11.97
C HIS A 151 -8.80 -7.56 -12.53
N LEU A 152 -8.16 -7.23 -13.64
CA LEU A 152 -8.33 -5.95 -14.32
C LEU A 152 -9.27 -6.05 -15.50
N GLY A 153 -10.10 -5.02 -15.68
CA GLY A 153 -10.87 -4.79 -16.90
C GLY A 153 -9.97 -4.41 -18.09
N PRO A 154 -10.50 -4.31 -19.31
CA PRO A 154 -9.70 -4.13 -20.54
C PRO A 154 -8.82 -2.89 -20.58
N ARG A 155 -9.16 -1.84 -19.82
CA ARG A 155 -8.37 -0.58 -19.66
C ARG A 155 -7.96 -0.38 -18.22
N GLY A 156 -7.90 -1.46 -17.47
CA GLY A 156 -7.56 -1.43 -16.06
C GLY A 156 -6.09 -1.13 -15.83
N ARG A 157 -5.79 -0.66 -14.64
CA ARG A 157 -4.44 -0.32 -14.22
C ARG A 157 -4.17 -0.77 -12.79
N LEU A 158 -2.93 -1.18 -12.57
CA LEU A 158 -2.38 -1.47 -11.25
C LEU A 158 -1.56 -0.28 -10.78
N VAL A 159 -1.76 0.18 -9.55
CA VAL A 159 -0.99 1.27 -8.93
C VAL A 159 -0.49 0.85 -7.56
N PHE A 160 0.81 1.04 -7.31
CA PHE A 160 1.41 0.73 -6.01
C PHE A 160 2.55 1.70 -5.66
N ALA A 161 2.76 1.89 -4.37
CA ALA A 161 3.88 2.68 -3.88
C ALA A 161 5.07 1.78 -3.57
N ILE A 162 6.30 2.26 -3.85
CA ILE A 162 7.54 1.62 -3.43
C ILE A 162 8.53 2.63 -2.84
N PHE A 163 9.45 2.16 -2.03
CA PHE A 163 10.69 2.87 -1.75
C PHE A 163 11.64 2.75 -2.95
N ALA A 164 12.36 3.81 -3.30
CA ALA A 164 13.29 3.82 -4.44
C ALA A 164 14.39 2.75 -4.32
N PHE A 165 14.81 2.41 -3.11
CA PHE A 165 15.83 1.36 -2.88
C PHE A 165 15.36 -0.06 -3.27
N LEU A 166 14.04 -0.28 -3.47
CA LEU A 166 13.54 -1.53 -4.07
C LEU A 166 13.80 -1.59 -5.58
N GLY A 167 14.16 -0.47 -6.19
CA GLY A 167 14.55 -0.35 -7.59
C GLY A 167 13.38 -0.05 -8.53
N ARG A 168 13.43 1.13 -9.14
CA ARG A 168 12.49 1.50 -10.22
C ARG A 168 12.57 0.54 -11.40
N LYS A 169 13.79 0.22 -11.83
CA LYS A 169 14.02 -0.73 -12.95
C LYS A 169 13.51 -2.13 -12.60
N THR A 170 13.62 -2.53 -11.34
CA THR A 170 13.10 -3.80 -10.85
C THR A 170 11.57 -3.81 -10.92
N ALA A 171 10.89 -2.74 -10.44
CA ALA A 171 9.45 -2.59 -10.57
C ALA A 171 8.99 -2.68 -12.03
N PHE A 172 9.69 -1.98 -12.94
CA PHE A 172 9.36 -1.96 -14.36
C PHE A 172 9.50 -3.35 -14.98
N ARG A 173 10.63 -4.05 -14.76
CA ARG A 173 10.83 -5.42 -15.26
C ARG A 173 9.77 -6.40 -14.75
N LYS A 174 9.36 -6.28 -13.48
CA LYS A 174 8.31 -7.11 -12.90
C LYS A 174 6.96 -6.85 -13.60
N LEU A 175 6.58 -5.61 -13.80
CA LEU A 175 5.37 -5.23 -14.54
C LEU A 175 5.39 -5.71 -15.99
N GLU A 176 6.48 -5.48 -16.71
CA GLU A 176 6.65 -5.89 -18.11
C GLU A 176 6.53 -7.41 -18.30
N ARG A 177 7.10 -8.21 -17.38
CA ARG A 177 6.97 -9.67 -17.39
C ARG A 177 5.53 -10.15 -17.30
N HIS A 178 4.65 -9.37 -16.68
CA HIS A 178 3.22 -9.66 -16.57
C HIS A 178 2.36 -8.90 -17.59
N GLY A 179 2.98 -8.32 -18.62
CA GLY A 179 2.28 -7.68 -19.74
C GLY A 179 1.70 -6.30 -19.42
N PHE A 180 2.34 -5.57 -18.51
CA PHE A 180 1.99 -4.18 -18.22
C PHE A 180 3.00 -3.22 -18.83
N ALA A 181 2.51 -2.07 -19.30
CA ALA A 181 3.32 -0.91 -19.63
C ALA A 181 3.55 -0.09 -18.34
N PRO A 182 4.80 -0.02 -17.82
CA PRO A 182 5.07 0.65 -16.56
C PRO A 182 5.28 2.15 -16.72
N SER A 183 4.92 2.92 -15.69
CA SER A 183 5.24 4.34 -15.57
C SER A 183 5.34 4.76 -14.11
N VAL A 184 6.03 5.88 -13.84
CA VAL A 184 6.03 6.53 -12.53
C VAL A 184 5.04 7.69 -12.58
N LEU A 185 4.05 7.68 -11.68
CA LEU A 185 3.03 8.73 -11.59
C LEU A 185 3.49 9.92 -10.74
N ALA A 186 4.23 9.63 -9.67
CA ALA A 186 4.72 10.63 -8.73
C ALA A 186 5.95 10.11 -7.99
N SER A 187 6.77 11.04 -7.49
CA SER A 187 7.82 10.75 -6.52
C SER A 187 7.85 11.82 -5.42
N GLU A 188 8.31 11.45 -4.24
CA GLU A 188 8.45 12.35 -3.10
C GLU A 188 9.59 11.88 -2.19
N VAL A 189 10.44 12.81 -1.78
CA VAL A 189 11.46 12.55 -0.78
C VAL A 189 10.85 12.66 0.61
N GLN A 190 11.00 11.64 1.43
CA GLN A 190 10.44 11.52 2.77
C GLN A 190 11.54 11.19 3.78
N SER A 191 11.27 11.37 5.06
CA SER A 191 12.18 10.92 6.11
C SER A 191 12.41 9.42 6.00
N PHE A 192 13.66 8.99 6.19
CA PHE A 192 13.99 7.56 6.19
C PHE A 192 13.24 6.87 7.35
N PRO A 193 12.55 5.75 7.11
CA PRO A 193 11.70 5.12 8.11
C PRO A 193 12.54 4.53 9.24
N ARG A 194 12.05 4.68 10.49
CA ARG A 194 12.77 4.21 11.68
C ARG A 194 13.21 2.75 11.60
N ILE A 195 12.31 1.87 11.16
CA ILE A 195 12.60 0.44 10.98
C ILE A 195 13.73 0.18 9.96
N GLY A 196 13.88 1.08 8.99
CA GLY A 196 14.93 0.99 7.99
C GLY A 196 16.33 1.15 8.57
N TYR A 197 16.48 1.91 9.66
CA TYR A 197 17.79 2.02 10.34
C TYR A 197 18.22 0.69 10.97
N GLU A 198 17.29 -0.07 11.50
CA GLU A 198 17.54 -1.39 12.10
C GLU A 198 17.94 -2.43 11.05
N ARG A 199 17.64 -2.17 9.77
CA ARG A 199 17.85 -3.07 8.63
C ARG A 199 18.75 -2.47 7.55
N LEU A 200 19.45 -1.37 7.85
CA LEU A 200 20.12 -0.52 6.85
C LEU A 200 21.14 -1.28 5.99
N ASP A 201 21.99 -2.11 6.60
CA ASP A 201 23.00 -2.87 5.86
C ASP A 201 22.37 -3.88 4.90
N HIS A 202 21.27 -4.53 5.32
CA HIS A 202 20.51 -5.41 4.46
C HIS A 202 19.87 -4.66 3.28
N ILE A 203 19.24 -3.51 3.55
CA ILE A 203 18.64 -2.67 2.52
C ILE A 203 19.68 -2.18 1.52
N ARG A 204 20.86 -1.75 1.98
CA ARG A 204 21.97 -1.35 1.10
C ARG A 204 22.46 -2.48 0.22
N GLY A 205 22.51 -3.70 0.76
CA GLY A 205 22.88 -4.88 -0.04
C GLY A 205 21.89 -5.18 -1.17
N LEU A 206 20.65 -4.74 -1.05
CA LEU A 206 19.58 -4.91 -2.03
C LEU A 206 19.42 -3.72 -2.98
N ASP A 207 19.93 -2.54 -2.62
CA ASP A 207 19.81 -1.30 -3.42
C ASP A 207 20.71 -1.32 -4.66
N GLY A 208 20.33 -2.13 -5.63
CA GLY A 208 21.08 -2.30 -6.90
C GLY A 208 21.07 -1.06 -7.80
N GLU A 209 20.29 -0.03 -7.49
CA GLU A 209 20.21 1.23 -8.24
C GLU A 209 20.98 2.37 -7.54
N GLY A 210 21.51 2.13 -6.33
CA GLY A 210 22.32 3.11 -5.60
C GLY A 210 21.51 4.35 -5.17
N THR A 211 20.28 4.17 -4.78
CA THR A 211 19.38 5.26 -4.40
C THR A 211 19.66 5.78 -2.98
N LEU A 212 20.30 4.96 -2.14
CA LEU A 212 20.77 5.33 -0.82
C LEU A 212 22.26 5.67 -0.85
N SER A 213 22.67 6.64 -0.03
CA SER A 213 24.10 6.90 0.17
C SER A 213 24.80 5.63 0.66
N PRO A 214 25.94 5.24 0.05
CA PRO A 214 26.71 4.07 0.49
C PRO A 214 27.38 4.27 1.86
N VAL A 215 27.50 5.52 2.29
CA VAL A 215 28.16 5.89 3.57
C VAL A 215 27.25 6.75 4.42
N GLY A 216 27.48 6.69 5.74
CA GLY A 216 26.70 7.46 6.71
C GLY A 216 25.30 6.88 6.94
N VAL A 217 24.44 7.63 7.60
CA VAL A 217 23.06 7.24 7.89
C VAL A 217 22.13 8.08 7.03
N PRO A 218 21.28 7.49 6.17
CA PRO A 218 20.39 8.26 5.32
C PRO A 218 19.33 8.98 6.17
N ALA A 219 19.20 10.30 5.96
CA ALA A 219 18.13 11.07 6.60
C ALA A 219 16.80 10.94 5.86
N THR A 220 16.87 10.69 4.55
CA THR A 220 15.72 10.66 3.67
C THR A 220 15.74 9.47 2.73
N VAL A 221 14.60 9.17 2.14
CA VAL A 221 14.42 8.17 1.08
C VAL A 221 13.38 8.68 0.08
N GLU A 222 13.59 8.39 -1.19
CA GLU A 222 12.58 8.64 -2.21
C GLU A 222 11.51 7.53 -2.21
N ARG A 223 10.25 7.94 -2.34
CA ARG A 223 9.13 7.06 -2.64
C ARG A 223 8.63 7.31 -4.04
N LEU A 224 8.27 6.23 -4.72
CA LEU A 224 7.70 6.25 -6.05
C LEU A 224 6.28 5.71 -6.01
N LEU A 225 5.38 6.34 -6.75
CA LEU A 225 4.09 5.76 -7.11
C LEU A 225 4.20 5.22 -8.53
N VAL A 226 4.09 3.91 -8.66
CA VAL A 226 4.28 3.19 -9.91
C VAL A 226 2.93 2.71 -10.43
N GLN A 227 2.73 2.84 -11.75
CA GLN A 227 1.57 2.32 -12.45
C GLN A 227 2.00 1.30 -13.50
N GLY A 228 1.24 0.20 -13.59
CA GLY A 228 1.22 -0.71 -14.71
C GLY A 228 -0.12 -0.62 -15.43
N SER A 229 -0.13 -0.20 -16.67
CA SER A 229 -1.33 -0.22 -17.54
C SER A 229 -1.32 -1.49 -18.38
N LEU A 230 -2.48 -2.09 -18.62
CA LEU A 230 -2.58 -3.18 -19.60
C LEU A 230 -2.14 -2.66 -20.97
N ALA A 231 -1.22 -3.37 -21.60
CA ALA A 231 -0.70 -3.06 -22.94
C ALA A 231 -1.73 -3.41 -24.03
#